data_500e2e02dd77e2977b950f3d42a4c939
#
_entry.id   500e2e02dd77e2977b950f3d42a4c939
#
_cell.length_a   1.000
_cell.length_b   1.000
_cell.length_c   1.000
_cell.angle_alpha   90.00
_cell.angle_beta   90.00
_cell.angle_gamma   90.00
#
_symmetry.space_group_name_H-M   'P 1'
#
loop_
_entity.id
_entity.type
_entity.pdbx_description
1 polymer ?
#
loop_
_entity_poly.entity_id
_entity_poly.type
_entity_poly.pdbx_seq_one_letter_code
_entity_poly.pdbx_strand_id
1 'polypeptide(L)'
;MKFGYIGIDYKHADQDIRDRVSFTDNQKIDFLQKAGKAGIEQCFVLSTCNRSEVYFFAPEEIAQPLGVIRTLYEEMFPGVDFSEYLKQREEMDAISYLFRVTAGLESMVLGEDQILGQVRDAFELSRTVGSTGKELNRVVQDAVTCAKKIKTKLRISERPLSVSYVGIRQLQEKFGIAGKKALVVGSGHTATLALRYLYEYGASHVTVCSRTFSHAGNLLHEFPTLTIIPFEKRYEAM
;
A
#
# COMPACT_ATOMS: atom_id res chain seq x y z
N MET A 1 -10.04 -26.01 -7.52
CA MET A 1 -9.20 -25.12 -6.66
C MET A 1 -10.05 -23.98 -6.14
N LYS A 2 -9.93 -23.65 -4.86
CA LYS A 2 -10.71 -22.60 -4.19
C LYS A 2 -9.87 -21.34 -4.04
N PHE A 3 -10.38 -20.18 -4.45
CA PHE A 3 -9.74 -18.89 -4.21
C PHE A 3 -10.16 -18.34 -2.84
N GLY A 4 -9.19 -17.87 -2.07
CA GLY A 4 -9.44 -17.34 -0.76
C GLY A 4 -8.68 -16.04 -0.49
N TYR A 5 -9.21 -15.28 0.44
CA TYR A 5 -8.64 -14.04 0.98
C TYR A 5 -8.76 -14.03 2.49
N ILE A 6 -7.73 -13.57 3.16
CA ILE A 6 -7.74 -13.21 4.56
C ILE A 6 -6.91 -11.95 4.77
N GLY A 7 -7.39 -11.01 5.60
CA GLY A 7 -6.60 -9.82 5.84
C GLY A 7 -7.26 -8.78 6.73
N ILE A 8 -6.47 -7.75 7.01
CA ILE A 8 -6.84 -6.59 7.81
C ILE A 8 -6.61 -5.34 6.96
N ASP A 9 -7.55 -4.42 6.97
CA ASP A 9 -7.46 -3.15 6.27
C ASP A 9 -7.81 -1.96 7.17
N TYR A 10 -7.57 -0.74 6.66
CA TYR A 10 -7.80 0.53 7.37
C TYR A 10 -9.26 0.79 7.73
N LYS A 11 -10.23 0.12 7.08
CA LYS A 11 -11.66 0.28 7.38
C LYS A 11 -12.06 -0.46 8.64
N HIS A 12 -11.29 -1.47 9.03
CA HIS A 12 -11.62 -2.41 10.10
C HIS A 12 -10.66 -2.33 11.28
N ALA A 13 -9.46 -1.78 11.12
CA ALA A 13 -8.45 -1.68 12.17
C ALA A 13 -7.80 -0.28 12.20
N ASP A 14 -7.48 0.19 13.38
CA ASP A 14 -6.68 1.40 13.56
C ASP A 14 -5.22 1.22 13.12
N GLN A 15 -4.45 2.29 13.19
CA GLN A 15 -3.06 2.26 12.73
C GLN A 15 -2.18 1.35 13.59
N ASP A 16 -2.37 1.35 14.91
CA ASP A 16 -1.54 0.58 15.84
C ASP A 16 -1.66 -0.93 15.58
N ILE A 17 -2.88 -1.41 15.31
CA ILE A 17 -3.12 -2.81 14.93
C ILE A 17 -2.49 -3.12 13.57
N ARG A 18 -2.68 -2.24 12.56
CA ARG A 18 -2.13 -2.46 11.22
C ARG A 18 -0.60 -2.50 11.22
N ASP A 19 0.05 -1.62 11.98
CA ASP A 19 1.52 -1.58 12.09
C ASP A 19 2.05 -2.87 12.74
N ARG A 20 1.35 -3.42 13.73
CA ARG A 20 1.71 -4.68 14.40
C ARG A 20 1.52 -5.93 13.54
N VAL A 21 0.66 -5.90 12.53
CA VAL A 21 0.41 -7.01 11.59
C VAL A 21 0.98 -6.73 10.19
N SER A 22 1.90 -5.79 10.08
CA SER A 22 2.57 -5.47 8.82
C SER A 22 3.71 -6.44 8.55
N PHE A 23 3.71 -7.06 7.36
CA PHE A 23 4.76 -7.97 6.93
C PHE A 23 5.99 -7.22 6.42
N THR A 24 7.14 -7.53 6.94
CA THR A 24 8.43 -7.26 6.28
C THR A 24 8.63 -8.21 5.09
N ASP A 25 9.55 -7.90 4.17
CA ASP A 25 9.79 -8.76 3.01
C ASP A 25 10.29 -10.17 3.41
N ASN A 26 11.10 -10.27 4.45
CA ASN A 26 11.52 -11.58 4.98
C ASN A 26 10.34 -12.38 5.56
N GLN A 27 9.42 -11.71 6.25
CA GLN A 27 8.22 -12.36 6.77
C GLN A 27 7.27 -12.80 5.64
N LYS A 28 7.15 -12.02 4.55
CA LYS A 28 6.39 -12.45 3.37
C LYS A 28 6.97 -13.73 2.77
N ILE A 29 8.29 -13.81 2.62
CA ILE A 29 8.98 -14.99 2.10
C ILE A 29 8.75 -16.21 3.01
N ASP A 30 8.94 -16.06 4.33
CA ASP A 30 8.71 -17.13 5.31
C ASP A 30 7.24 -17.61 5.27
N PHE A 31 6.29 -16.69 5.23
CA PHE A 31 4.88 -17.01 5.12
C PHE A 31 4.55 -17.82 3.86
N LEU A 32 5.04 -17.39 2.69
CA LEU A 32 4.82 -18.07 1.42
C LEU A 32 5.39 -19.50 1.43
N GLN A 33 6.58 -19.67 2.01
CA GLN A 33 7.20 -21.00 2.16
C GLN A 33 6.40 -21.91 3.11
N LYS A 34 5.89 -21.36 4.22
CA LYS A 34 5.03 -22.10 5.15
C LYS A 34 3.69 -22.48 4.51
N ALA A 35 3.08 -21.57 3.75
CA ALA A 35 1.85 -21.87 3.01
C ALA A 35 2.05 -23.01 2.00
N GLY A 36 3.14 -22.99 1.25
CA GLY A 36 3.51 -24.07 0.34
C GLY A 36 3.70 -25.42 1.04
N LYS A 37 4.39 -25.44 2.20
CA LYS A 37 4.52 -26.65 3.02
C LYS A 37 3.19 -27.17 3.56
N ALA A 38 2.22 -26.29 3.77
CA ALA A 38 0.85 -26.65 4.18
C ALA A 38 -0.05 -27.03 2.98
N GLY A 39 0.51 -27.14 1.77
CA GLY A 39 -0.21 -27.54 0.56
C GLY A 39 -0.88 -26.40 -0.21
N ILE A 40 -0.69 -25.15 0.22
CA ILE A 40 -1.20 -23.95 -0.46
C ILE A 40 -0.06 -23.32 -1.27
N GLU A 41 0.18 -23.85 -2.46
CA GLU A 41 1.32 -23.54 -3.31
C GLU A 41 1.16 -22.20 -4.06
N GLN A 42 -0.06 -21.71 -4.20
CA GLN A 42 -0.35 -20.45 -4.89
C GLN A 42 -0.84 -19.40 -3.90
N CYS A 43 0.04 -18.47 -3.55
CA CYS A 43 -0.24 -17.47 -2.52
C CYS A 43 0.56 -16.20 -2.77
N PHE A 44 0.00 -15.02 -2.49
CA PHE A 44 0.76 -13.77 -2.37
C PHE A 44 0.30 -12.94 -1.18
N VAL A 45 1.21 -12.14 -0.64
CA VAL A 45 1.00 -11.28 0.52
C VAL A 45 1.09 -9.83 0.09
N LEU A 46 -0.01 -9.09 0.20
CA LEU A 46 -0.08 -7.64 -0.01
C LEU A 46 -0.05 -6.94 1.34
N SER A 47 1.09 -6.36 1.70
CA SER A 47 1.25 -5.60 2.94
C SER A 47 1.72 -4.17 2.63
N THR A 48 0.93 -3.20 3.07
CA THR A 48 1.14 -1.75 2.91
C THR A 48 0.82 -1.05 4.23
N CYS A 49 0.96 0.27 4.32
CA CYS A 49 0.54 1.02 5.51
C CYS A 49 -0.97 0.90 5.82
N ASN A 50 -1.79 0.56 4.83
CA ASN A 50 -3.25 0.55 4.96
C ASN A 50 -3.87 -0.84 4.95
N ARG A 51 -3.09 -1.90 4.67
CA ARG A 51 -3.60 -3.28 4.60
C ARG A 51 -2.51 -4.31 4.80
N SER A 52 -2.90 -5.44 5.35
CA SER A 52 -2.10 -6.65 5.50
C SER A 52 -2.98 -7.82 5.07
N GLU A 53 -2.78 -8.31 3.86
CA GLU A 53 -3.70 -9.20 3.14
C GLU A 53 -2.98 -10.38 2.51
N VAL A 54 -3.60 -11.54 2.55
CA VAL A 54 -3.15 -12.78 1.91
C VAL A 54 -4.20 -13.25 0.94
N TYR A 55 -3.80 -13.51 -0.29
CA TYR A 55 -4.62 -14.08 -1.35
C TYR A 55 -4.03 -15.40 -1.79
N PHE A 56 -4.85 -16.42 -1.99
CA PHE A 56 -4.37 -17.75 -2.28
C PHE A 56 -5.35 -18.59 -3.10
N PHE A 57 -4.81 -19.59 -3.82
CA PHE A 57 -5.57 -20.72 -4.34
C PHE A 57 -5.20 -21.97 -3.55
N ALA A 58 -6.20 -22.67 -3.06
CA ALA A 58 -6.05 -23.96 -2.38
C ALA A 58 -6.61 -25.10 -3.24
N PRO A 59 -5.95 -26.27 -3.24
CA PRO A 59 -6.51 -27.47 -3.86
C PRO A 59 -7.78 -27.93 -3.13
N GLU A 60 -8.64 -28.70 -3.83
CA GLU A 60 -9.93 -29.18 -3.30
C GLU A 60 -9.77 -30.09 -2.07
N GLU A 61 -8.64 -30.77 -1.98
CA GLU A 61 -8.29 -31.70 -0.91
C GLU A 61 -8.12 -31.02 0.45
N ILE A 62 -7.82 -29.73 0.45
CA ILE A 62 -7.75 -28.96 1.71
C ILE A 62 -9.16 -28.53 2.10
N ALA A 63 -9.70 -29.19 3.14
CA ALA A 63 -11.08 -28.99 3.57
C ALA A 63 -11.35 -27.57 4.08
N GLN A 64 -10.39 -26.96 4.80
CA GLN A 64 -10.53 -25.67 5.44
C GLN A 64 -9.32 -24.75 5.14
N PRO A 65 -9.14 -24.29 3.90
CA PRO A 65 -7.95 -23.53 3.51
C PRO A 65 -7.85 -22.18 4.22
N LEU A 66 -8.97 -21.51 4.51
CA LEU A 66 -8.99 -20.29 5.29
C LEU A 66 -8.46 -20.51 6.71
N GLY A 67 -8.80 -21.65 7.34
CA GLY A 67 -8.29 -22.02 8.66
C GLY A 67 -6.77 -22.21 8.67
N VAL A 68 -6.24 -22.88 7.63
CA VAL A 68 -4.78 -23.06 7.47
C VAL A 68 -4.07 -21.70 7.35
N ILE A 69 -4.53 -20.83 6.45
CA ILE A 69 -3.93 -19.51 6.25
C ILE A 69 -4.09 -18.64 7.50
N ARG A 70 -5.22 -18.72 8.19
CA ARG A 70 -5.43 -18.00 9.45
C ARG A 70 -4.41 -18.42 10.51
N THR A 71 -4.21 -19.72 10.71
CA THR A 71 -3.21 -20.22 11.66
C THR A 71 -1.81 -19.71 11.33
N LEU A 72 -1.41 -19.75 10.05
CA LEU A 72 -0.12 -19.20 9.61
C LEU A 72 -0.02 -17.69 9.83
N TYR A 73 -1.12 -16.95 9.64
CA TYR A 73 -1.16 -15.52 9.90
C TYR A 73 -1.00 -15.21 11.40
N GLU A 74 -1.64 -16.00 12.26
CA GLU A 74 -1.51 -15.91 13.73
C GLU A 74 -0.08 -16.21 14.20
N GLU A 75 0.58 -17.20 13.59
CA GLU A 75 1.98 -17.55 13.88
C GLU A 75 2.98 -16.44 13.48
N MET A 76 2.64 -15.64 12.46
CA MET A 76 3.51 -14.54 12.02
C MET A 76 3.47 -13.35 12.99
N PHE A 77 2.39 -13.19 13.74
CA PHE A 77 2.18 -12.05 14.64
C PHE A 77 1.81 -12.50 16.06
N PRO A 78 2.71 -13.20 16.75
CA PRO A 78 2.43 -13.74 18.08
C PRO A 78 2.13 -12.62 19.09
N GLY A 79 1.12 -12.83 19.93
CA GLY A 79 0.71 -11.86 20.96
C GLY A 79 -0.08 -10.65 20.46
N VAL A 80 -0.52 -10.67 19.19
CA VAL A 80 -1.46 -9.68 18.66
C VAL A 80 -2.85 -10.30 18.59
N ASP A 81 -3.81 -9.77 19.34
CA ASP A 81 -5.21 -10.13 19.15
C ASP A 81 -5.80 -9.28 18.03
N PHE A 82 -6.02 -9.89 16.90
CA PHE A 82 -6.59 -9.25 15.71
C PHE A 82 -7.86 -9.95 15.19
N SER A 83 -8.41 -10.86 15.98
CA SER A 83 -9.55 -11.71 15.58
C SER A 83 -10.78 -10.91 15.14
N GLU A 84 -11.06 -9.78 15.79
CA GLU A 84 -12.18 -8.89 15.44
C GLU A 84 -11.95 -8.13 14.12
N TYR A 85 -10.69 -7.87 13.78
CA TYR A 85 -10.29 -7.07 12.62
C TYR A 85 -10.10 -7.91 11.37
N LEU A 86 -9.83 -9.22 11.51
CA LEU A 86 -9.50 -10.13 10.42
C LEU A 86 -10.74 -10.45 9.60
N LYS A 87 -10.70 -10.10 8.31
CA LYS A 87 -11.75 -10.37 7.33
C LYS A 87 -11.36 -11.54 6.44
N GLN A 88 -12.37 -12.31 6.04
CA GLN A 88 -12.21 -13.48 5.19
C GLN A 88 -13.21 -13.42 4.05
N ARG A 89 -12.79 -13.89 2.87
CA ARG A 89 -13.63 -13.98 1.66
C ARG A 89 -13.25 -15.22 0.89
N GLU A 90 -14.20 -15.77 0.16
CA GLU A 90 -14.00 -16.95 -0.68
C GLU A 90 -14.53 -16.72 -2.08
N GLU A 91 -13.96 -17.46 -3.03
CA GLU A 91 -14.41 -17.58 -4.41
C GLU A 91 -14.65 -16.22 -5.08
N MET A 92 -15.81 -16.00 -5.65
CA MET A 92 -16.15 -14.79 -6.41
C MET A 92 -16.12 -13.52 -5.55
N ASP A 93 -16.41 -13.60 -4.26
CA ASP A 93 -16.30 -12.44 -3.38
C ASP A 93 -14.83 -12.04 -3.16
N ALA A 94 -13.94 -13.01 -2.97
CA ALA A 94 -12.51 -12.77 -2.85
C ALA A 94 -11.90 -12.24 -4.16
N ILE A 95 -12.29 -12.81 -5.31
CA ILE A 95 -11.86 -12.31 -6.63
C ILE A 95 -12.34 -10.87 -6.85
N SER A 96 -13.63 -10.61 -6.64
CA SER A 96 -14.20 -9.27 -6.77
C SER A 96 -13.50 -8.24 -5.87
N TYR A 97 -13.17 -8.66 -4.64
CA TYR A 97 -12.44 -7.80 -3.70
C TYR A 97 -11.03 -7.48 -4.21
N LEU A 98 -10.27 -8.48 -4.69
CA LEU A 98 -8.95 -8.26 -5.30
C LEU A 98 -9.01 -7.26 -6.47
N PHE A 99 -10.01 -7.37 -7.34
CA PHE A 99 -10.20 -6.44 -8.46
C PHE A 99 -10.46 -5.01 -7.98
N ARG A 100 -11.31 -4.84 -6.95
CA ARG A 100 -11.57 -3.53 -6.35
C ARG A 100 -10.33 -2.94 -5.67
N VAL A 101 -9.58 -3.76 -4.92
CA VAL A 101 -8.30 -3.36 -4.32
C VAL A 101 -7.33 -2.90 -5.40
N THR A 102 -7.12 -3.71 -6.44
CA THR A 102 -6.17 -3.42 -7.53
C THR A 102 -6.54 -2.15 -8.29
N ALA A 103 -7.84 -1.86 -8.43
CA ALA A 103 -8.34 -0.64 -9.05
C ALA A 103 -8.28 0.60 -8.13
N GLY A 104 -7.93 0.45 -6.85
CA GLY A 104 -7.91 1.51 -5.85
C GLY A 104 -9.29 1.87 -5.29
N LEU A 105 -10.31 1.04 -5.54
CA LEU A 105 -11.68 1.29 -5.05
C LEU A 105 -11.83 0.97 -3.55
N GLU A 106 -10.88 0.22 -3.00
CA GLU A 106 -10.79 -0.10 -1.57
C GLU A 106 -9.66 0.66 -0.88
N SER A 107 -9.09 1.69 -1.53
CA SER A 107 -8.05 2.54 -0.95
C SER A 107 -8.63 3.71 -0.16
N MET A 108 -7.87 4.21 0.82
CA MET A 108 -8.25 5.40 1.61
C MET A 108 -8.46 6.62 0.70
N VAL A 109 -7.63 6.74 -0.34
CA VAL A 109 -7.80 7.69 -1.43
C VAL A 109 -8.32 6.92 -2.65
N LEU A 110 -9.59 7.14 -2.97
CA LEU A 110 -10.28 6.42 -4.03
C LEU A 110 -9.55 6.60 -5.38
N GLY A 111 -9.20 5.48 -6.01
CA GLY A 111 -8.60 5.48 -7.34
C GLY A 111 -7.11 5.82 -7.37
N GLU A 112 -6.39 5.87 -6.23
CA GLU A 112 -4.94 6.08 -6.20
C GLU A 112 -4.20 5.09 -7.11
N ASP A 113 -3.06 5.52 -7.67
CA ASP A 113 -2.26 4.69 -8.57
C ASP A 113 -1.28 3.76 -7.84
N GLN A 114 -0.95 4.09 -6.60
CA GLN A 114 0.09 3.42 -5.83
C GLN A 114 -0.23 1.95 -5.55
N ILE A 115 -1.50 1.64 -5.23
CA ILE A 115 -1.93 0.28 -4.92
C ILE A 115 -1.76 -0.68 -6.11
N LEU A 116 -1.95 -0.22 -7.34
CA LEU A 116 -1.74 -1.05 -8.53
C LEU A 116 -0.27 -1.51 -8.65
N GLY A 117 0.67 -0.61 -8.36
CA GLY A 117 2.10 -0.93 -8.26
C GLY A 117 2.36 -1.94 -7.14
N GLN A 118 1.84 -1.68 -5.94
CA GLN A 118 2.03 -2.54 -4.78
C GLN A 118 1.48 -3.97 -4.98
N VAL A 119 0.34 -4.13 -5.64
CA VAL A 119 -0.20 -5.47 -6.00
C VAL A 119 0.75 -6.19 -6.95
N ARG A 120 1.29 -5.49 -7.96
CA ARG A 120 2.25 -6.09 -8.90
C ARG A 120 3.54 -6.50 -8.20
N ASP A 121 4.10 -5.65 -7.34
CA ASP A 121 5.34 -5.92 -6.61
C ASP A 121 5.17 -7.09 -5.64
N ALA A 122 4.05 -7.14 -4.91
CA ALA A 122 3.70 -8.26 -4.04
C ALA A 122 3.59 -9.59 -4.80
N PHE A 123 2.98 -9.55 -5.98
CA PHE A 123 2.85 -10.72 -6.84
C PHE A 123 4.20 -11.15 -7.45
N GLU A 124 5.05 -10.22 -7.87
CA GLU A 124 6.40 -10.54 -8.37
C GLU A 124 7.29 -11.15 -7.28
N LEU A 125 7.17 -10.71 -6.01
CA LEU A 125 7.83 -11.36 -4.89
C LEU A 125 7.40 -12.84 -4.79
N SER A 126 6.10 -13.11 -4.88
CA SER A 126 5.58 -14.48 -4.82
C SER A 126 6.05 -15.34 -5.99
N ARG A 127 6.18 -14.77 -7.18
CA ARG A 127 6.79 -15.45 -8.34
C ARG A 127 8.25 -15.82 -8.08
N THR A 128 9.02 -14.91 -7.51
CA THR A 128 10.43 -15.12 -7.19
C THR A 128 10.61 -16.24 -6.15
N VAL A 129 9.67 -16.34 -5.20
CA VAL A 129 9.67 -17.41 -4.18
C VAL A 129 9.14 -18.74 -4.74
N GLY A 130 8.51 -18.75 -5.92
CA GLY A 130 7.91 -19.94 -6.49
C GLY A 130 6.50 -20.25 -5.97
N SER A 131 5.83 -19.28 -5.34
CA SER A 131 4.48 -19.43 -4.75
C SER A 131 3.38 -18.98 -5.70
N THR A 132 3.53 -19.22 -7.01
CA THR A 132 2.53 -18.87 -8.03
C THR A 132 2.26 -20.04 -8.96
N GLY A 133 1.06 -20.08 -9.53
CA GLY A 133 0.65 -21.06 -10.52
C GLY A 133 -0.30 -20.44 -11.56
N LYS A 134 -0.86 -21.27 -12.41
CA LYS A 134 -1.68 -20.84 -13.55
C LYS A 134 -2.89 -20.00 -13.13
N GLU A 135 -3.59 -20.42 -12.08
CA GLU A 135 -4.82 -19.82 -11.60
C GLU A 135 -4.54 -18.44 -11.00
N LEU A 136 -3.57 -18.35 -10.09
CA LEU A 136 -3.19 -17.08 -9.45
C LEU A 136 -2.62 -16.08 -10.44
N ASN A 137 -1.76 -16.53 -11.36
CA ASN A 137 -1.24 -15.71 -12.46
C ASN A 137 -2.39 -15.08 -13.27
N ARG A 138 -3.39 -15.88 -13.64
CA ARG A 138 -4.52 -15.40 -14.43
C ARG A 138 -5.34 -14.35 -13.68
N VAL A 139 -5.75 -14.67 -12.46
CA VAL A 139 -6.60 -13.75 -11.66
C VAL A 139 -5.90 -12.42 -11.42
N VAL A 140 -4.61 -12.42 -11.06
CA VAL A 140 -3.86 -11.18 -10.83
C VAL A 140 -3.66 -10.39 -12.12
N GLN A 141 -3.35 -11.05 -13.25
CA GLN A 141 -3.22 -10.37 -14.56
C GLN A 141 -4.55 -9.75 -15.01
N ASP A 142 -5.65 -10.46 -14.83
CA ASP A 142 -6.98 -9.95 -15.16
C ASP A 142 -7.36 -8.77 -14.26
N ALA A 143 -7.06 -8.82 -12.96
CA ALA A 143 -7.27 -7.72 -12.03
C ALA A 143 -6.46 -6.47 -12.42
N VAL A 144 -5.17 -6.62 -12.75
CA VAL A 144 -4.30 -5.54 -13.22
C VAL A 144 -4.81 -4.94 -14.53
N THR A 145 -5.23 -5.79 -15.47
CA THR A 145 -5.77 -5.35 -16.76
C THR A 145 -7.08 -4.59 -16.59
N CYS A 146 -7.97 -5.11 -15.74
CA CYS A 146 -9.24 -4.45 -15.40
C CYS A 146 -8.99 -3.08 -14.74
N ALA A 147 -8.09 -3.03 -13.75
CA ALA A 147 -7.74 -1.78 -13.07
C ALA A 147 -7.23 -0.71 -14.07
N LYS A 148 -6.32 -1.08 -14.99
CA LYS A 148 -5.83 -0.18 -16.03
C LYS A 148 -6.97 0.33 -16.93
N LYS A 149 -7.89 -0.57 -17.35
CA LYS A 149 -9.06 -0.18 -18.15
C LYS A 149 -10.00 0.80 -17.42
N ILE A 150 -10.27 0.52 -16.13
CA ILE A 150 -11.09 1.40 -15.28
C ILE A 150 -10.43 2.77 -15.19
N LYS A 151 -9.15 2.82 -14.84
CA LYS A 151 -8.39 4.09 -14.72
C LYS A 151 -8.40 4.89 -16.02
N THR A 152 -8.15 4.27 -17.16
CA THR A 152 -8.16 4.93 -18.47
C THR A 152 -9.55 5.40 -18.89
N LYS A 153 -10.58 4.54 -18.76
CA LYS A 153 -11.94 4.87 -19.23
C LYS A 153 -12.65 5.90 -18.36
N LEU A 154 -12.51 5.79 -17.04
CA LEU A 154 -13.20 6.66 -16.09
C LEU A 154 -12.35 7.86 -15.68
N ARG A 155 -11.11 7.95 -16.17
CA ARG A 155 -10.15 9.04 -15.86
C ARG A 155 -10.01 9.30 -14.36
N ILE A 156 -10.15 8.23 -13.56
CA ILE A 156 -10.12 8.31 -12.09
C ILE A 156 -8.79 8.89 -11.61
N SER A 157 -7.71 8.65 -12.35
CA SER A 157 -6.36 9.15 -12.05
C SER A 157 -6.07 10.56 -12.61
N GLU A 158 -6.95 11.15 -13.43
CA GLU A 158 -6.72 12.51 -14.00
C GLU A 158 -6.84 13.63 -12.94
N ARG A 159 -7.47 13.34 -11.82
CA ARG A 159 -7.32 14.15 -10.60
C ARG A 159 -6.50 13.32 -9.63
N PRO A 160 -5.20 13.59 -9.47
CA PRO A 160 -4.37 12.83 -8.56
C PRO A 160 -4.84 13.07 -7.13
N LEU A 161 -5.81 12.29 -6.69
CA LEU A 161 -6.22 12.22 -5.29
C LEU A 161 -5.16 11.40 -4.53
N SER A 162 -3.93 11.91 -4.48
CA SER A 162 -2.94 11.37 -3.55
C SER A 162 -3.26 11.86 -2.14
N VAL A 163 -2.85 11.11 -1.12
CA VAL A 163 -2.94 11.57 0.28
C VAL A 163 -2.31 12.95 0.42
N SER A 164 -1.20 13.20 -0.29
CA SER A 164 -0.53 14.49 -0.35
C SER A 164 -1.43 15.60 -0.90
N TYR A 165 -2.14 15.33 -2.00
CA TYR A 165 -3.08 16.30 -2.57
C TYR A 165 -4.21 16.64 -1.60
N VAL A 166 -4.87 15.62 -1.04
CA VAL A 166 -5.97 15.82 -0.10
C VAL A 166 -5.50 16.60 1.12
N GLY A 167 -4.35 16.25 1.68
CA GLY A 167 -3.77 16.95 2.83
C GLY A 167 -3.44 18.41 2.52
N ILE A 168 -2.73 18.66 1.42
CA ILE A 168 -2.34 20.04 1.02
C ILE A 168 -3.57 20.86 0.63
N ARG A 169 -4.56 20.27 -0.03
CA ARG A 169 -5.81 20.94 -0.34
C ARG A 169 -6.58 21.36 0.93
N GLN A 170 -6.67 20.49 1.94
CA GLN A 170 -7.27 20.85 3.22
C GLN A 170 -6.51 21.99 3.94
N LEU A 171 -5.18 21.99 3.87
CA LEU A 171 -4.37 23.08 4.39
C LEU A 171 -4.67 24.40 3.64
N GLN A 172 -4.77 24.34 2.32
CA GLN A 172 -5.14 25.49 1.49
C GLN A 172 -6.53 26.03 1.86
N GLU A 173 -7.53 25.15 2.00
CA GLU A 173 -8.90 25.55 2.35
C GLU A 173 -9.02 26.15 3.76
N LYS A 174 -8.27 25.60 4.74
CA LYS A 174 -8.35 26.06 6.15
C LYS A 174 -7.47 27.26 6.47
N PHE A 175 -6.29 27.32 5.88
CA PHE A 175 -5.26 28.26 6.32
C PHE A 175 -4.72 29.15 5.20
N GLY A 176 -4.97 28.81 3.93
CA GLY A 176 -4.30 29.40 2.78
C GLY A 176 -2.80 29.03 2.77
N ILE A 177 -2.22 28.79 1.61
CA ILE A 177 -0.80 28.42 1.47
C ILE A 177 0.01 29.55 0.82
N ALA A 178 -0.63 30.37 -0.02
CA ALA A 178 0.04 31.44 -0.74
C ALA A 178 0.82 32.36 0.20
N GLY A 179 2.10 32.56 -0.10
CA GLY A 179 3.00 33.40 0.69
C GLY A 179 3.48 32.81 2.01
N LYS A 180 3.02 31.63 2.41
CA LYS A 180 3.45 30.99 3.66
C LYS A 180 4.71 30.16 3.50
N LYS A 181 5.43 29.98 4.63
CA LYS A 181 6.54 29.05 4.73
C LYS A 181 6.01 27.65 5.04
N ALA A 182 6.63 26.62 4.48
CA ALA A 182 6.26 25.22 4.73
C ALA A 182 7.48 24.38 5.08
N LEU A 183 7.34 23.52 6.08
CA LEU A 183 8.31 22.49 6.45
C LEU A 183 7.75 21.12 6.09
N VAL A 184 8.50 20.37 5.27
CA VAL A 184 8.17 18.99 4.87
C VAL A 184 9.16 18.04 5.54
N VAL A 185 8.66 17.08 6.30
CA VAL A 185 9.46 16.08 6.99
C VAL A 185 9.50 14.79 6.19
N GLY A 186 10.64 14.50 5.58
CA GLY A 186 10.86 13.37 4.68
C GLY A 186 11.12 13.81 3.24
N SER A 187 11.72 12.92 2.43
CA SER A 187 12.08 13.17 1.02
C SER A 187 11.64 12.04 0.08
N GLY A 188 10.69 11.21 0.52
CA GLY A 188 10.13 10.12 -0.28
C GLY A 188 9.07 10.60 -1.28
N HIS A 189 8.47 9.65 -2.01
CA HIS A 189 7.47 9.91 -3.05
C HIS A 189 6.30 10.79 -2.57
N THR A 190 5.75 10.51 -1.39
CA THR A 190 4.65 11.29 -0.77
C THR A 190 5.07 12.74 -0.55
N ALA A 191 6.30 12.97 -0.06
CA ALA A 191 6.85 14.31 0.13
C ALA A 191 7.03 15.06 -1.19
N THR A 192 7.54 14.39 -2.23
CA THR A 192 7.66 14.97 -3.58
C THR A 192 6.32 15.45 -4.13
N LEU A 193 5.27 14.64 -3.98
CA LEU A 193 3.92 15.05 -4.39
C LEU A 193 3.40 16.23 -3.56
N ALA A 194 3.62 16.24 -2.25
CA ALA A 194 3.24 17.36 -1.39
C ALA A 194 3.95 18.67 -1.80
N LEU A 195 5.25 18.58 -2.13
CA LEU A 195 6.04 19.71 -2.60
C LEU A 195 5.44 20.33 -3.87
N ARG A 196 5.06 19.52 -4.87
CA ARG A 196 4.42 20.01 -6.10
C ARG A 196 3.21 20.89 -5.78
N TYR A 197 2.31 20.41 -4.91
CA TYR A 197 1.12 21.15 -4.53
C TYR A 197 1.41 22.37 -3.67
N LEU A 198 2.40 22.31 -2.77
CA LEU A 198 2.81 23.50 -1.99
C LEU A 198 3.30 24.63 -2.92
N TYR A 199 4.12 24.28 -3.93
CA TYR A 199 4.55 25.26 -4.91
C TYR A 199 3.41 25.74 -5.83
N GLU A 200 2.53 24.84 -6.26
CA GLU A 200 1.35 25.16 -7.06
C GLU A 200 0.43 26.16 -6.34
N TYR A 201 0.22 25.98 -5.02
CA TYR A 201 -0.54 26.92 -4.19
C TYR A 201 0.26 28.14 -3.71
N GLY A 202 1.48 28.32 -4.18
CA GLY A 202 2.25 29.55 -3.97
C GLY A 202 2.88 29.67 -2.60
N ALA A 203 3.35 28.59 -1.99
CA ALA A 203 4.20 28.67 -0.80
C ALA A 203 5.45 29.51 -1.10
N SER A 204 5.78 30.46 -0.20
CA SER A 204 6.87 31.42 -0.42
C SER A 204 8.26 30.83 -0.15
N HIS A 205 8.35 29.90 0.77
CA HIS A 205 9.58 29.22 1.16
C HIS A 205 9.27 27.82 1.64
N VAL A 206 9.92 26.82 1.02
CA VAL A 206 9.71 25.42 1.38
C VAL A 206 11.03 24.83 1.85
N THR A 207 11.00 24.23 3.03
CA THR A 207 12.14 23.53 3.63
C THR A 207 11.81 22.03 3.72
N VAL A 208 12.74 21.18 3.31
CA VAL A 208 12.66 19.73 3.51
C VAL A 208 13.70 19.30 4.52
N CYS A 209 13.31 18.49 5.49
CA CYS A 209 14.26 17.80 6.33
C CYS A 209 14.20 16.28 6.08
N SER A 210 15.35 15.64 5.94
CA SER A 210 15.44 14.22 5.62
C SER A 210 16.58 13.54 6.35
N ARG A 211 16.37 12.27 6.74
CA ARG A 211 17.43 11.39 7.27
C ARG A 211 18.47 11.04 6.21
N THR A 212 18.04 10.95 4.94
CA THR A 212 18.92 10.62 3.81
C THR A 212 19.12 11.85 2.96
N PHE A 213 20.22 12.55 3.18
CA PHE A 213 20.52 13.82 2.52
C PHE A 213 20.66 13.69 1.00
N SER A 214 21.22 12.56 0.52
CA SER A 214 21.36 12.30 -0.92
C SER A 214 20.00 12.20 -1.64
N HIS A 215 19.00 11.57 -1.03
CA HIS A 215 17.65 11.51 -1.58
C HIS A 215 16.99 12.89 -1.63
N ALA A 216 17.19 13.68 -0.59
CA ALA A 216 16.67 15.06 -0.57
C ALA A 216 17.35 15.94 -1.64
N GLY A 217 18.64 15.73 -1.90
CA GLY A 217 19.39 16.45 -2.94
C GLY A 217 18.80 16.27 -4.34
N ASN A 218 18.24 15.10 -4.66
CA ASN A 218 17.60 14.84 -5.95
C ASN A 218 16.35 15.72 -6.17
N LEU A 219 15.71 16.18 -5.09
CA LEU A 219 14.54 17.07 -5.18
C LEU A 219 14.90 18.46 -5.74
N LEU A 220 16.15 18.89 -5.61
CA LEU A 220 16.60 20.17 -6.17
C LEU A 220 16.56 20.25 -7.69
N HIS A 221 16.59 19.11 -8.37
CA HIS A 221 16.41 19.07 -9.84
C HIS A 221 15.00 19.51 -10.24
N GLU A 222 13.98 19.16 -9.44
CA GLU A 222 12.60 19.54 -9.70
C GLU A 222 12.21 20.86 -9.00
N PHE A 223 12.80 21.11 -7.81
CA PHE A 223 12.49 22.27 -6.96
C PHE A 223 13.77 23.07 -6.62
N PRO A 224 14.28 23.90 -7.54
CA PRO A 224 15.57 24.60 -7.36
C PRO A 224 15.61 25.56 -6.17
N THR A 225 14.46 26.07 -5.72
CA THR A 225 14.33 27.01 -4.59
C THR A 225 14.14 26.32 -3.24
N LEU A 226 14.15 24.97 -3.21
CA LEU A 226 13.97 24.20 -2.01
C LEU A 226 15.17 24.33 -1.07
N THR A 227 14.90 24.57 0.21
CA THR A 227 15.92 24.48 1.26
C THR A 227 15.94 23.08 1.85
N ILE A 228 17.13 22.46 1.96
CA ILE A 228 17.29 21.13 2.55
C ILE A 228 18.08 21.26 3.85
N ILE A 229 17.56 20.66 4.91
CA ILE A 229 18.21 20.62 6.22
C ILE A 229 18.31 19.17 6.74
N PRO A 230 19.28 18.85 7.61
CA PRO A 230 19.35 17.59 8.33
C PRO A 230 18.08 17.33 9.16
N PHE A 231 17.71 16.07 9.31
CA PHE A 231 16.50 15.67 10.05
C PHE A 231 16.51 16.16 11.52
N GLU A 232 17.68 16.21 12.14
CA GLU A 232 17.90 16.66 13.51
C GLU A 232 17.48 18.11 13.72
N LYS A 233 17.63 18.95 12.68
CA LYS A 233 17.29 20.38 12.72
C LYS A 233 15.83 20.71 12.44
N ARG A 234 14.96 19.69 12.32
CA ARG A 234 13.55 19.89 11.98
C ARG A 234 12.78 20.80 12.97
N TYR A 235 13.13 20.74 14.25
CA TYR A 235 12.48 21.55 15.28
C TYR A 235 12.98 23.02 15.31
N GLU A 236 14.22 23.26 14.87
CA GLU A 236 14.75 24.62 14.72
C GLU A 236 14.11 25.34 13.52
N ALA A 237 13.58 24.59 12.55
CA ALA A 237 12.95 25.12 11.35
C ALA A 237 11.42 25.30 11.50
N MET A 238 10.83 24.93 12.63
CA MET A 238 9.42 25.13 12.95
C MET A 238 9.20 26.55 13.50
#